data_61f96688f72d6ff124f346a8b827c964
#
_entry.id   61f96688f72d6ff124f346a8b827c964
#
_cell.length_a   1.000
_cell.length_b   1.000
_cell.length_c   1.000
_cell.angle_alpha   90.00
_cell.angle_beta   90.00
_cell.angle_gamma   90.00
#
_symmetry.space_group_name_H-M   'P 1'
#
loop_
_entity.id
_entity.type
_entity.pdbx_description
1 polymer ?
#
loop_
_entity_poly.entity_id
_entity_poly.type
_entity_poly.pdbx_seq_one_letter_code
_entity_poly.pdbx_strand_id
1 'polypeptide(L)'
;MFFQHNKSLFSSLTLALFLSISFVACVKTDFDQPPTGGDGMDIPTNTTIQELRALHETSGGYDNITDDLVIGGVVVMDDRSGNYYKTIVIQDSTGGIEVKFSNGYLYNRYPVGRKIYIRCQGLVLGDYNKLIQLVGGTVEENGQVSDIGITENQERNNIVRGFLGEAPSPKVVGINQLSALDVSTLITIEGVQFTTADSDETYADAPSQTSLNRTFENCAGVQVLLRTSGFADFAIQKTPTGKGSITGVLGIFGSTYQLYIRDTSDVDMSGPRCGAGTGNEVLMNISDVRALFPGSTTYMPSDRKIQGIVISDRIGNNLNNRNLYLQDGTAGIVVRFDATHSFDLGDKIEVIVSDVELSEFNKLLQVNNVALAGATKISSGNSITPRIATIAEINTNFNAWESTLVKISNVSITGGATLSGSRTLNDGTGTIILFTSSAATFSGMATPATPVTLTGILTDYNVKEVALRNASDIQ
;
A
#
# COMPACT_ATOMS: atom_id res chain seq x y z
N MET A 1 26.88 -46.17 73.10
CA MET A 1 25.61 -45.44 73.16
C MET A 1 25.69 -44.30 72.14
N PHE A 2 24.75 -44.08 71.25
CA PHE A 2 24.72 -43.19 70.08
C PHE A 2 25.40 -43.71 68.83
N PHE A 3 24.55 -44.44 68.01
CA PHE A 3 24.61 -44.41 66.54
C PHE A 3 23.34 -45.04 65.99
N GLN A 4 22.29 -44.26 65.91
CA GLN A 4 21.13 -44.58 65.04
C GLN A 4 20.29 -43.29 64.85
N HIS A 5 20.55 -42.56 63.77
CA HIS A 5 19.56 -41.64 63.17
C HIS A 5 20.24 -40.86 62.04
N ASN A 6 20.38 -41.49 60.88
CA ASN A 6 20.66 -40.73 59.67
C ASN A 6 20.46 -41.56 58.34
N LYS A 7 19.66 -42.60 58.37
CA LYS A 7 19.34 -43.37 57.12
C LYS A 7 17.99 -43.03 56.47
N SER A 8 17.12 -42.28 57.12
CA SER A 8 15.77 -41.96 56.58
C SER A 8 15.70 -40.68 55.76
N LEU A 9 16.63 -39.72 55.99
CA LEU A 9 16.66 -38.46 55.22
C LEU A 9 17.24 -38.60 53.81
N PHE A 10 18.21 -39.52 53.60
CA PHE A 10 18.78 -39.75 52.29
C PHE A 10 17.85 -40.48 51.29
N SER A 11 16.97 -41.37 51.82
CA SER A 11 16.03 -42.11 50.99
C SER A 11 14.86 -41.24 50.52
N SER A 12 14.47 -40.24 51.30
CA SER A 12 13.38 -39.29 50.95
C SER A 12 13.84 -38.23 49.94
N LEU A 13 15.12 -37.83 50.00
CA LEU A 13 15.66 -36.83 49.06
C LEU A 13 15.93 -37.42 47.66
N THR A 14 16.37 -38.68 47.59
CA THR A 14 16.54 -39.40 46.31
C THR A 14 15.21 -39.74 45.60
N LEU A 15 14.16 -40.01 46.36
CA LEU A 15 12.84 -40.28 45.80
C LEU A 15 12.17 -38.99 45.30
N ALA A 16 12.39 -37.85 45.99
CA ALA A 16 11.89 -36.54 45.54
C ALA A 16 12.64 -36.03 44.29
N LEU A 17 13.93 -36.37 44.16
CA LEU A 17 14.73 -35.98 43.00
C LEU A 17 14.38 -36.84 41.73
N PHE A 18 13.94 -38.09 41.91
CA PHE A 18 13.47 -38.93 40.81
C PHE A 18 12.03 -38.58 40.35
N LEU A 19 11.19 -38.03 41.22
CA LEU A 19 9.85 -37.60 40.86
C LEU A 19 9.82 -36.23 40.13
N SER A 20 10.86 -35.40 40.28
CA SER A 20 10.97 -34.12 39.61
C SER A 20 11.50 -34.19 38.17
N ILE A 21 12.04 -35.36 37.75
CA ILE A 21 12.57 -35.56 36.39
C ILE A 21 11.51 -36.12 35.44
N SER A 22 10.33 -36.54 35.92
CA SER A 22 9.32 -37.18 35.11
C SER A 22 8.31 -36.23 34.43
N PHE A 23 8.48 -34.91 34.55
CA PHE A 23 7.58 -33.92 33.93
C PHE A 23 8.21 -33.08 32.79
N VAL A 24 9.34 -33.51 32.25
CA VAL A 24 9.75 -33.03 30.92
C VAL A 24 9.14 -33.98 29.90
N ALA A 25 7.83 -34.02 29.84
CA ALA A 25 7.15 -34.52 28.66
C ALA A 25 7.49 -33.50 27.55
N CYS A 26 8.36 -33.84 26.65
CA CYS A 26 8.47 -33.19 25.37
C CYS A 26 7.06 -33.21 24.73
N VAL A 27 6.32 -32.14 24.86
CA VAL A 27 5.22 -31.90 23.98
C VAL A 27 5.85 -31.77 22.61
N LYS A 28 5.68 -32.78 21.77
CA LYS A 28 6.08 -32.73 20.37
C LYS A 28 5.32 -31.58 19.76
N THR A 29 5.97 -30.44 19.50
CA THR A 29 5.38 -29.29 18.82
C THR A 29 5.41 -29.45 17.30
N ASP A 30 6.09 -30.50 16.81
CA ASP A 30 5.99 -30.90 15.41
C ASP A 30 4.78 -31.83 15.25
N PHE A 31 3.69 -31.28 14.83
CA PHE A 31 2.59 -32.06 14.30
C PHE A 31 3.07 -32.66 12.99
N ASP A 32 3.00 -34.01 12.88
CA ASP A 32 3.30 -34.69 11.61
C ASP A 32 2.47 -33.99 10.52
N GLN A 33 3.12 -33.52 9.47
CA GLN A 33 2.39 -33.07 8.30
C GLN A 33 1.48 -34.22 7.85
N PRO A 34 0.22 -33.95 7.45
CA PRO A 34 -0.64 -34.98 6.89
C PRO A 34 0.14 -35.72 5.82
N PRO A 35 0.04 -37.07 5.73
CA PRO A 35 0.83 -37.83 4.78
C PRO A 35 0.63 -37.25 3.38
N THR A 36 1.72 -36.77 2.77
CA THR A 36 1.76 -36.36 1.38
C THR A 36 1.46 -37.60 0.53
N GLY A 37 0.30 -37.60 -0.15
CA GLY A 37 -0.05 -38.68 -1.08
C GLY A 37 -1.14 -39.65 -0.61
N GLY A 38 -1.91 -39.33 0.45
CA GLY A 38 -3.13 -40.14 0.78
C GLY A 38 -4.22 -39.93 -0.26
N ASP A 39 -4.84 -41.04 -0.65
CA ASP A 39 -6.08 -41.27 -1.39
C ASP A 39 -6.67 -40.03 -2.13
N GLY A 40 -6.13 -39.71 -3.28
CA GLY A 40 -6.68 -38.72 -4.20
C GLY A 40 -6.99 -39.39 -5.54
N MET A 41 -7.97 -38.86 -6.24
CA MET A 41 -8.35 -39.31 -7.58
C MET A 41 -8.55 -38.10 -8.49
N ASP A 42 -7.89 -38.10 -9.64
CA ASP A 42 -8.17 -37.10 -10.67
C ASP A 42 -9.36 -37.54 -11.51
N ILE A 43 -10.28 -36.62 -11.78
CA ILE A 43 -11.39 -36.83 -12.70
C ILE A 43 -11.35 -35.75 -13.80
N PRO A 44 -11.92 -36.03 -15.01
CA PRO A 44 -12.01 -35.04 -16.06
C PRO A 44 -12.85 -33.85 -15.64
N THR A 45 -12.41 -32.65 -16.03
CA THR A 45 -13.17 -31.39 -15.93
C THR A 45 -13.69 -31.00 -17.31
N ASN A 46 -14.84 -30.35 -17.37
CA ASN A 46 -15.43 -29.84 -18.60
C ASN A 46 -15.74 -28.34 -18.56
N THR A 47 -15.40 -27.68 -17.44
CA THR A 47 -15.66 -26.26 -17.22
C THR A 47 -14.53 -25.68 -16.35
N THR A 48 -14.09 -24.48 -16.65
CA THR A 48 -13.14 -23.72 -15.85
C THR A 48 -13.87 -22.94 -14.73
N ILE A 49 -13.11 -22.52 -13.70
CA ILE A 49 -13.69 -21.70 -12.62
C ILE A 49 -14.18 -20.35 -13.18
N GLN A 50 -13.48 -19.75 -14.14
CA GLN A 50 -13.91 -18.50 -14.76
C GLN A 50 -15.22 -18.67 -15.54
N GLU A 51 -15.37 -19.75 -16.32
CA GLU A 51 -16.62 -20.06 -17.04
C GLU A 51 -17.78 -20.31 -16.08
N LEU A 52 -17.55 -21.04 -14.99
CA LEU A 52 -18.57 -21.25 -13.96
C LEU A 52 -19.02 -19.91 -13.35
N ARG A 53 -18.07 -19.05 -12.95
CA ARG A 53 -18.39 -17.72 -12.38
C ARG A 53 -19.17 -16.85 -13.34
N ALA A 54 -18.93 -16.97 -14.65
CA ALA A 54 -19.60 -16.18 -15.67
C ALA A 54 -21.10 -16.54 -15.84
N LEU A 55 -21.56 -17.64 -15.23
CA LEU A 55 -23.00 -18.00 -15.21
C LEU A 55 -23.79 -17.20 -14.18
N HIS A 56 -23.13 -16.42 -13.31
CA HIS A 56 -23.77 -15.66 -12.25
C HIS A 56 -23.57 -14.15 -12.45
N GLU A 57 -24.67 -13.40 -12.38
CA GLU A 57 -24.62 -11.94 -12.30
C GLU A 57 -24.57 -11.48 -10.85
N THR A 58 -23.60 -10.66 -10.48
CA THR A 58 -23.38 -10.19 -9.11
C THR A 58 -24.45 -9.16 -8.68
N SER A 59 -25.67 -9.60 -8.56
CA SER A 59 -26.86 -8.79 -8.24
C SER A 59 -27.47 -9.10 -6.87
N GLY A 60 -26.86 -10.01 -6.10
CA GLY A 60 -27.39 -10.54 -4.83
C GLY A 60 -28.43 -11.65 -5.03
N GLY A 61 -28.56 -12.19 -6.25
CA GLY A 61 -29.41 -13.30 -6.59
C GLY A 61 -28.74 -14.67 -6.39
N TYR A 62 -29.46 -15.71 -6.83
CA TYR A 62 -28.99 -17.09 -6.79
C TYR A 62 -29.33 -17.81 -8.10
N ASP A 63 -28.35 -18.48 -8.71
CA ASP A 63 -28.49 -19.24 -9.94
C ASP A 63 -28.27 -20.72 -9.68
N ASN A 64 -29.32 -21.53 -9.95
CA ASN A 64 -29.25 -22.99 -9.84
C ASN A 64 -28.45 -23.57 -11.01
N ILE A 65 -27.45 -24.41 -10.72
CA ILE A 65 -26.67 -25.10 -11.74
C ILE A 65 -27.39 -26.38 -12.13
N THR A 66 -27.97 -26.41 -13.33
CA THR A 66 -28.69 -27.56 -13.87
C THR A 66 -27.86 -28.45 -14.77
N ASP A 67 -26.81 -27.89 -15.37
CA ASP A 67 -25.94 -28.56 -16.30
C ASP A 67 -24.92 -29.45 -15.59
N ASP A 68 -24.48 -30.52 -16.25
CA ASP A 68 -23.43 -31.42 -15.73
C ASP A 68 -22.05 -30.80 -15.89
N LEU A 69 -21.78 -29.78 -15.07
CA LEU A 69 -20.53 -29.06 -15.04
C LEU A 69 -19.59 -29.64 -13.97
N VAL A 70 -18.33 -29.83 -14.33
CA VAL A 70 -17.28 -30.32 -13.44
C VAL A 70 -16.11 -29.37 -13.48
N ILE A 71 -15.84 -28.69 -12.35
CA ILE A 71 -14.66 -27.87 -12.18
C ILE A 71 -13.57 -28.61 -11.37
N GLY A 72 -12.34 -28.18 -11.51
CA GLY A 72 -11.20 -28.65 -10.68
C GLY A 72 -10.35 -27.47 -10.28
N GLY A 73 -9.89 -27.48 -9.02
CA GLY A 73 -9.01 -26.42 -8.50
C GLY A 73 -8.17 -26.90 -7.34
N VAL A 74 -7.15 -26.13 -7.01
CA VAL A 74 -6.31 -26.34 -5.82
C VAL A 74 -6.80 -25.41 -4.70
N VAL A 75 -6.94 -25.95 -3.49
CA VAL A 75 -7.30 -25.15 -2.31
C VAL A 75 -6.18 -24.19 -1.98
N VAL A 76 -6.48 -22.88 -1.97
CA VAL A 76 -5.53 -21.80 -1.67
C VAL A 76 -5.82 -21.13 -0.32
N MET A 77 -7.03 -21.34 0.24
CA MET A 77 -7.46 -20.90 1.55
C MET A 77 -8.37 -21.95 2.16
N ASP A 78 -8.16 -22.28 3.43
CA ASP A 78 -9.01 -23.15 4.23
C ASP A 78 -9.45 -22.45 5.55
N ASP A 79 -10.22 -23.16 6.40
CA ASP A 79 -10.76 -22.62 7.64
C ASP A 79 -9.86 -22.92 8.86
N ARG A 80 -8.59 -23.28 8.68
CA ARG A 80 -7.68 -23.70 9.73
C ARG A 80 -7.42 -22.63 10.78
N SER A 81 -7.08 -21.43 10.32
CA SER A 81 -6.75 -20.31 11.21
C SER A 81 -7.97 -19.60 11.81
N GLY A 82 -9.18 -19.94 11.36
CA GLY A 82 -10.40 -19.24 11.77
C GLY A 82 -10.62 -17.88 11.10
N ASN A 83 -9.76 -17.49 10.17
CA ASN A 83 -9.98 -16.28 9.37
C ASN A 83 -11.10 -16.47 8.33
N TYR A 84 -11.28 -17.70 7.85
CA TYR A 84 -12.46 -18.15 7.12
C TYR A 84 -13.28 -19.10 7.99
N TYR A 85 -14.59 -19.15 7.78
CA TYR A 85 -15.48 -20.03 8.54
C TYR A 85 -16.34 -20.84 7.60
N LYS A 86 -16.20 -22.16 7.67
CA LYS A 86 -16.96 -23.12 6.82
C LYS A 86 -16.81 -22.86 5.32
N THR A 87 -15.70 -22.27 4.91
CA THR A 87 -15.45 -21.87 3.54
C THR A 87 -14.02 -22.24 3.17
N ILE A 88 -13.83 -22.72 1.95
CA ILE A 88 -12.52 -22.83 1.32
C ILE A 88 -12.52 -21.99 0.05
N VAL A 89 -11.33 -21.63 -0.41
CA VAL A 89 -11.16 -21.02 -1.73
C VAL A 89 -10.35 -21.96 -2.61
N ILE A 90 -10.85 -22.24 -3.80
CA ILE A 90 -10.16 -23.04 -4.81
C ILE A 90 -9.81 -22.19 -6.00
N GLN A 91 -8.68 -22.50 -6.61
CA GLN A 91 -8.14 -21.78 -7.76
C GLN A 91 -7.68 -22.75 -8.84
N ASP A 92 -7.97 -22.42 -10.10
CA ASP A 92 -7.38 -23.02 -11.30
C ASP A 92 -6.53 -21.98 -12.06
N SER A 93 -6.12 -22.27 -13.28
CA SER A 93 -5.35 -21.34 -14.12
C SER A 93 -6.16 -20.16 -14.65
N THR A 94 -7.49 -20.15 -14.50
CA THR A 94 -8.40 -19.14 -15.04
C THR A 94 -8.94 -18.20 -13.97
N GLY A 95 -8.99 -18.62 -12.71
CA GLY A 95 -9.50 -17.84 -11.60
C GLY A 95 -9.72 -18.66 -10.34
N GLY A 96 -10.39 -18.06 -9.37
CA GLY A 96 -10.73 -18.70 -8.10
C GLY A 96 -12.21 -18.52 -7.73
N ILE A 97 -12.70 -19.34 -6.80
CA ILE A 97 -14.06 -19.27 -6.28
C ILE A 97 -14.11 -19.70 -4.80
N GLU A 98 -14.92 -19.01 -4.01
CA GLU A 98 -15.25 -19.46 -2.65
C GLU A 98 -16.28 -20.59 -2.70
N VAL A 99 -16.07 -21.62 -1.88
CA VAL A 99 -16.97 -22.76 -1.72
C VAL A 99 -17.39 -22.84 -0.26
N LYS A 100 -18.70 -22.65 0.01
CA LYS A 100 -19.26 -22.67 1.37
C LYS A 100 -19.82 -24.04 1.72
N PHE A 101 -19.57 -24.46 2.96
CA PHE A 101 -20.04 -25.73 3.52
C PHE A 101 -20.92 -25.49 4.74
N SER A 102 -21.78 -26.45 5.03
CA SER A 102 -22.60 -26.45 6.25
C SER A 102 -21.76 -26.76 7.50
N ASN A 103 -20.71 -27.55 7.37
CA ASN A 103 -19.81 -27.97 8.44
C ASN A 103 -18.45 -27.28 8.36
N GLY A 104 -17.80 -27.08 9.49
CA GLY A 104 -16.43 -26.54 9.59
C GLY A 104 -15.35 -27.63 9.65
N TYR A 105 -14.16 -27.22 10.07
CA TYR A 105 -12.94 -28.05 10.11
C TYR A 105 -12.60 -28.63 8.74
N LEU A 106 -12.79 -27.82 7.70
CA LEU A 106 -12.58 -28.21 6.30
C LEU A 106 -11.12 -28.53 6.02
N TYR A 107 -10.21 -27.87 6.71
CA TYR A 107 -8.77 -28.10 6.58
C TYR A 107 -8.34 -29.57 6.82
N ASN A 108 -9.14 -30.35 7.55
CA ASN A 108 -8.89 -31.78 7.75
C ASN A 108 -9.15 -32.62 6.47
N ARG A 109 -10.03 -32.13 5.61
CA ARG A 109 -10.46 -32.81 4.38
C ARG A 109 -9.90 -32.13 3.14
N TYR A 110 -9.83 -30.82 3.16
CA TYR A 110 -9.45 -29.93 2.06
C TYR A 110 -8.41 -28.92 2.51
N PRO A 111 -7.22 -29.36 3.00
CA PRO A 111 -6.15 -28.46 3.37
C PRO A 111 -5.63 -27.68 2.16
N VAL A 112 -5.03 -26.51 2.39
CA VAL A 112 -4.30 -25.77 1.36
C VAL A 112 -3.32 -26.70 0.61
N GLY A 113 -3.31 -26.63 -0.71
CA GLY A 113 -2.56 -27.51 -1.61
C GLY A 113 -3.35 -28.77 -2.06
N ARG A 114 -4.50 -29.06 -1.45
CA ARG A 114 -5.35 -30.17 -1.92
C ARG A 114 -6.02 -29.78 -3.23
N LYS A 115 -5.86 -30.61 -4.26
CA LYS A 115 -6.67 -30.52 -5.47
C LYS A 115 -8.02 -31.13 -5.20
N ILE A 116 -9.09 -30.47 -5.61
CA ILE A 116 -10.46 -30.97 -5.54
C ILE A 116 -11.18 -30.77 -6.86
N TYR A 117 -12.16 -31.62 -7.09
CA TYR A 117 -13.07 -31.54 -8.22
C TYR A 117 -14.49 -31.41 -7.70
N ILE A 118 -15.29 -30.57 -8.29
CA ILE A 118 -16.66 -30.34 -7.89
C ILE A 118 -17.59 -30.59 -9.08
N ARG A 119 -18.52 -31.54 -8.91
CA ARG A 119 -19.66 -31.72 -9.79
C ARG A 119 -20.69 -30.69 -9.40
N CYS A 120 -20.88 -29.67 -10.22
CA CYS A 120 -21.65 -28.49 -9.86
C CYS A 120 -23.16 -28.69 -10.01
N GLN A 121 -23.64 -29.71 -10.74
CA GLN A 121 -25.06 -29.96 -10.92
C GLN A 121 -25.79 -30.12 -9.59
N GLY A 122 -26.86 -29.36 -9.40
CA GLY A 122 -27.65 -29.33 -8.17
C GLY A 122 -27.07 -28.47 -7.05
N LEU A 123 -25.94 -27.79 -7.30
CA LEU A 123 -25.43 -26.71 -6.45
C LEU A 123 -25.91 -25.34 -6.97
N VAL A 124 -25.60 -24.28 -6.24
CA VAL A 124 -26.09 -22.93 -6.52
C VAL A 124 -24.92 -21.94 -6.53
N LEU A 125 -24.91 -21.03 -7.47
CA LEU A 125 -24.08 -19.83 -7.44
C LEU A 125 -24.86 -18.71 -6.77
N GLY A 126 -24.18 -17.97 -5.89
CA GLY A 126 -24.70 -16.74 -5.30
C GLY A 126 -23.58 -15.74 -5.11
N ASP A 127 -23.91 -14.53 -4.68
CA ASP A 127 -22.89 -13.56 -4.30
C ASP A 127 -23.21 -12.89 -2.97
N TYR A 128 -22.16 -12.65 -2.20
CA TYR A 128 -22.22 -11.80 -1.02
C TYR A 128 -21.48 -10.49 -1.31
N ASN A 129 -22.25 -9.41 -1.53
CA ASN A 129 -21.67 -8.12 -1.91
C ASN A 129 -20.67 -8.23 -3.08
N LYS A 130 -21.08 -8.89 -4.17
CA LYS A 130 -20.32 -9.17 -5.40
C LYS A 130 -19.22 -10.24 -5.27
N LEU A 131 -19.00 -10.82 -4.10
CA LEU A 131 -18.11 -11.96 -3.95
C LEU A 131 -18.85 -13.24 -4.32
N ILE A 132 -18.55 -13.80 -5.49
CA ILE A 132 -19.22 -15.00 -6.01
C ILE A 132 -18.83 -16.22 -5.19
N GLN A 133 -19.84 -17.01 -4.80
CA GLN A 133 -19.71 -18.19 -3.95
C GLN A 133 -20.48 -19.37 -4.54
N LEU A 134 -19.90 -20.57 -4.45
CA LEU A 134 -20.58 -21.83 -4.73
C LEU A 134 -21.13 -22.38 -3.42
N VAL A 135 -22.44 -22.60 -3.37
CA VAL A 135 -23.17 -22.99 -2.16
C VAL A 135 -24.02 -24.23 -2.42
N GLY A 136 -24.51 -24.87 -1.36
CA GLY A 136 -25.32 -26.09 -1.44
C GLY A 136 -26.75 -25.86 -1.89
N GLY A 137 -27.29 -24.65 -1.67
CA GLY A 137 -28.67 -24.32 -2.00
C GLY A 137 -29.09 -23.02 -1.33
N THR A 138 -30.40 -22.77 -1.32
CA THR A 138 -31.00 -21.60 -0.66
C THR A 138 -32.13 -22.03 0.28
N VAL A 139 -32.40 -21.19 1.26
CA VAL A 139 -33.57 -21.32 2.16
C VAL A 139 -34.28 -19.96 2.21
N GLU A 140 -35.61 -20.01 2.20
CA GLU A 140 -36.42 -18.81 2.39
C GLU A 140 -36.99 -18.80 3.80
N GLU A 141 -36.67 -17.76 4.55
CA GLU A 141 -37.22 -17.54 5.89
C GLU A 141 -37.75 -16.09 5.99
N ASN A 142 -39.00 -15.94 6.37
CA ASN A 142 -39.64 -14.63 6.52
C ASN A 142 -39.60 -13.73 5.27
N GLY A 143 -39.64 -14.34 4.07
CA GLY A 143 -39.52 -13.60 2.80
C GLY A 143 -38.09 -13.18 2.42
N GLN A 144 -37.11 -13.64 3.19
CA GLN A 144 -35.66 -13.44 2.88
C GLN A 144 -35.07 -14.76 2.39
N VAL A 145 -34.44 -14.71 1.22
CA VAL A 145 -33.70 -15.85 0.69
C VAL A 145 -32.23 -15.73 1.11
N SER A 146 -31.71 -16.79 1.71
CA SER A 146 -30.31 -16.89 2.11
C SER A 146 -29.70 -18.20 1.62
N ASP A 147 -28.37 -18.20 1.47
CA ASP A 147 -27.63 -19.39 1.06
C ASP A 147 -27.47 -20.38 2.22
N ILE A 148 -27.44 -21.64 1.87
CA ILE A 148 -27.00 -22.73 2.73
C ILE A 148 -25.74 -23.37 2.16
N GLY A 149 -24.75 -23.63 3.02
CA GLY A 149 -23.52 -24.29 2.59
C GLY A 149 -23.75 -25.71 2.10
N ILE A 150 -22.81 -26.25 1.34
CA ILE A 150 -22.80 -27.65 0.87
C ILE A 150 -22.95 -28.58 2.06
N THR A 151 -24.01 -29.39 2.07
CA THR A 151 -24.30 -30.34 3.12
C THR A 151 -23.42 -31.58 3.03
N GLU A 152 -23.28 -32.38 4.09
CA GLU A 152 -22.46 -33.61 4.05
C GLU A 152 -22.89 -34.59 2.95
N ASN A 153 -24.19 -34.65 2.64
CA ASN A 153 -24.66 -35.51 1.57
C ASN A 153 -24.23 -34.99 0.19
N GLN A 154 -24.34 -33.69 -0.03
CA GLN A 154 -23.84 -33.07 -1.26
C GLN A 154 -22.30 -33.14 -1.34
N GLU A 155 -21.58 -32.97 -0.22
CA GLU A 155 -20.15 -33.15 -0.16
C GLU A 155 -19.70 -34.52 -0.68
N ARG A 156 -20.39 -35.61 -0.21
CA ARG A 156 -20.12 -37.00 -0.65
C ARG A 156 -20.41 -37.20 -2.16
N ASN A 157 -21.42 -36.54 -2.69
CA ASN A 157 -21.91 -36.77 -4.05
C ASN A 157 -21.20 -35.87 -5.07
N ASN A 158 -20.93 -34.62 -4.67
CA ASN A 158 -20.47 -33.57 -5.58
C ASN A 158 -18.95 -33.35 -5.51
N ILE A 159 -18.27 -33.64 -4.37
CA ILE A 159 -16.85 -33.31 -4.21
C ILE A 159 -15.99 -34.56 -4.29
N VAL A 160 -15.03 -34.55 -5.19
CA VAL A 160 -13.98 -35.57 -5.33
C VAL A 160 -12.64 -34.99 -4.88
N ARG A 161 -11.99 -35.65 -3.92
CA ARG A 161 -10.66 -35.27 -3.47
C ARG A 161 -9.60 -35.76 -4.46
N GLY A 162 -8.85 -34.85 -5.03
CA GLY A 162 -7.63 -35.13 -5.78
C GLY A 162 -6.42 -35.25 -4.86
N PHE A 163 -5.24 -35.28 -5.44
CA PHE A 163 -4.00 -35.43 -4.69
C PHE A 163 -3.68 -34.17 -3.88
N LEU A 164 -3.01 -34.35 -2.75
CA LEU A 164 -2.39 -33.25 -2.00
C LEU A 164 -1.05 -32.91 -2.62
N GLY A 165 -0.87 -31.66 -2.96
CA GLY A 165 0.37 -31.09 -3.48
C GLY A 165 0.68 -29.77 -2.78
N GLU A 166 1.46 -28.94 -3.44
CA GLU A 166 1.71 -27.58 -3.00
C GLU A 166 0.61 -26.65 -3.49
N ALA A 167 0.37 -25.56 -2.74
CA ALA A 167 -0.46 -24.46 -3.24
C ALA A 167 0.20 -23.83 -4.47
N PRO A 168 -0.59 -23.30 -5.42
CA PRO A 168 -0.01 -22.56 -6.54
C PRO A 168 0.81 -21.38 -6.04
N SER A 169 1.89 -21.05 -6.74
CA SER A 169 2.65 -19.84 -6.46
C SER A 169 1.73 -18.62 -6.57
N PRO A 170 1.76 -17.68 -5.60
CA PRO A 170 0.94 -16.49 -5.67
C PRO A 170 1.29 -15.65 -6.90
N LYS A 171 0.28 -15.08 -7.55
CA LYS A 171 0.49 -14.09 -8.61
C LYS A 171 0.94 -12.77 -7.98
N VAL A 172 2.09 -12.23 -8.40
CA VAL A 172 2.51 -10.88 -7.97
C VAL A 172 1.68 -9.85 -8.73
N VAL A 173 1.01 -8.96 -7.99
CA VAL A 173 0.13 -7.91 -8.53
C VAL A 173 0.45 -6.59 -7.87
N GLY A 174 0.58 -5.51 -8.66
CA GLY A 174 0.71 -4.17 -8.11
C GLY A 174 -0.58 -3.74 -7.39
N ILE A 175 -0.46 -3.05 -6.26
CA ILE A 175 -1.61 -2.60 -5.46
C ILE A 175 -2.62 -1.75 -6.27
N ASN A 176 -2.14 -1.00 -7.27
CA ASN A 176 -2.94 -0.19 -8.19
C ASN A 176 -3.44 -0.95 -9.43
N GLN A 177 -3.13 -2.24 -9.56
CA GLN A 177 -3.49 -3.10 -10.69
C GLN A 177 -4.52 -4.18 -10.32
N LEU A 178 -4.98 -4.19 -9.06
CA LEU A 178 -5.99 -5.13 -8.60
C LEU A 178 -7.25 -5.04 -9.44
N SER A 179 -7.80 -6.18 -9.82
CA SER A 179 -8.93 -6.28 -10.72
C SER A 179 -9.92 -7.38 -10.28
N ALA A 180 -11.10 -7.40 -10.90
CA ALA A 180 -12.10 -8.45 -10.66
C ALA A 180 -11.59 -9.86 -11.03
N LEU A 181 -10.59 -9.96 -11.92
CA LEU A 181 -9.97 -11.23 -12.29
C LEU A 181 -9.10 -11.82 -11.17
N ASP A 182 -8.62 -10.97 -10.25
CA ASP A 182 -7.80 -11.40 -9.12
C ASP A 182 -8.66 -11.83 -7.91
N VAL A 183 -9.97 -11.57 -7.93
CA VAL A 183 -10.88 -11.93 -6.83
C VAL A 183 -10.98 -13.45 -6.69
N SER A 184 -10.89 -13.93 -5.44
CA SER A 184 -10.81 -15.33 -5.03
C SER A 184 -9.53 -16.05 -5.51
N THR A 185 -8.48 -15.33 -5.87
CA THR A 185 -7.18 -15.92 -6.21
C THR A 185 -6.11 -15.56 -5.17
N LEU A 186 -5.09 -16.41 -5.07
CA LEU A 186 -3.93 -16.17 -4.22
C LEU A 186 -2.97 -15.19 -4.93
N ILE A 187 -2.76 -14.04 -4.30
CA ILE A 187 -1.88 -12.99 -4.83
C ILE A 187 -0.84 -12.57 -3.79
N THR A 188 0.25 -11.98 -4.26
CA THR A 188 1.22 -11.24 -3.44
C THR A 188 1.27 -9.80 -3.91
N ILE A 189 1.22 -8.86 -2.97
CA ILE A 189 1.41 -7.43 -3.20
C ILE A 189 2.72 -7.03 -2.53
N GLU A 190 3.66 -6.50 -3.31
CA GLU A 190 4.99 -6.11 -2.86
C GLU A 190 5.10 -4.59 -2.63
N GLY A 191 6.10 -4.17 -1.86
CA GLY A 191 6.40 -2.76 -1.62
C GLY A 191 5.36 -2.03 -0.77
N VAL A 192 4.66 -2.75 0.11
CA VAL A 192 3.58 -2.23 0.94
C VAL A 192 3.92 -2.23 2.43
N GLN A 193 3.22 -1.41 3.19
CA GLN A 193 3.31 -1.25 4.64
C GLN A 193 1.91 -1.01 5.21
N PHE A 194 1.68 -1.33 6.47
CA PHE A 194 0.46 -0.85 7.13
C PHE A 194 0.51 0.68 7.30
N THR A 195 -0.63 1.36 7.18
CA THR A 195 -0.71 2.78 7.48
C THR A 195 -0.21 3.07 8.90
N THR A 196 0.17 4.30 9.21
CA THR A 196 0.62 4.65 10.56
C THR A 196 -0.44 4.36 11.63
N ALA A 197 -1.73 4.48 11.26
CA ALA A 197 -2.84 4.20 12.18
C ALA A 197 -3.05 2.70 12.44
N ASP A 198 -2.66 1.85 11.49
CA ASP A 198 -2.87 0.40 11.53
C ASP A 198 -1.57 -0.41 11.72
N SER A 199 -0.44 0.26 11.94
CA SER A 199 0.87 -0.33 12.26
C SER A 199 0.99 -0.56 13.77
N ASP A 200 1.53 -1.73 14.19
CA ASP A 200 1.59 -2.16 15.60
C ASP A 200 0.21 -2.26 16.28
N GLU A 201 -0.83 -2.49 15.50
CA GLU A 201 -2.19 -2.73 15.97
C GLU A 201 -2.54 -4.22 15.89
N THR A 202 -3.53 -4.69 16.64
CA THR A 202 -3.98 -6.08 16.55
C THR A 202 -4.65 -6.34 15.20
N TYR A 203 -4.45 -7.53 14.59
CA TYR A 203 -5.13 -7.87 13.33
C TYR A 203 -6.64 -7.80 13.42
N ALA A 204 -7.22 -8.25 14.55
CA ALA A 204 -8.65 -8.15 14.84
C ALA A 204 -8.90 -8.07 16.35
N ASP A 205 -10.16 -7.88 16.76
CA ASP A 205 -10.57 -7.86 18.17
C ASP A 205 -11.01 -9.27 18.63
N ALA A 206 -10.04 -10.09 19.04
CA ALA A 206 -10.31 -11.44 19.55
C ALA A 206 -11.16 -11.46 20.83
N PRO A 207 -10.98 -10.57 21.84
CA PRO A 207 -11.81 -10.55 23.02
C PRO A 207 -13.31 -10.39 22.75
N SER A 208 -13.68 -9.52 21.82
CA SER A 208 -15.08 -9.33 21.41
C SER A 208 -15.47 -10.15 20.19
N GLN A 209 -14.56 -10.97 19.66
CA GLN A 209 -14.73 -11.76 18.44
C GLN A 209 -15.18 -10.92 17.23
N THR A 210 -14.77 -9.66 17.22
CA THR A 210 -15.12 -8.71 16.14
C THR A 210 -14.05 -8.68 15.06
N SER A 211 -14.48 -8.89 13.82
CA SER A 211 -13.62 -8.75 12.64
C SER A 211 -13.24 -7.29 12.41
N LEU A 212 -11.98 -7.03 12.09
CA LEU A 212 -11.49 -5.69 11.77
C LEU A 212 -10.93 -5.62 10.35
N ASN A 213 -10.89 -4.40 9.85
CA ASN A 213 -10.15 -4.04 8.65
C ASN A 213 -8.90 -3.26 9.08
N ARG A 214 -7.74 -3.67 8.59
CA ARG A 214 -6.49 -2.93 8.69
C ARG A 214 -6.12 -2.42 7.31
N THR A 215 -5.69 -1.20 7.22
CA THR A 215 -5.32 -0.58 5.95
C THR A 215 -3.82 -0.73 5.72
N PHE A 216 -3.43 -1.24 4.57
CA PHE A 216 -2.06 -1.20 4.12
C PHE A 216 -1.96 -0.42 2.80
N GLU A 217 -0.78 0.13 2.52
CA GLU A 217 -0.57 1.06 1.43
C GLU A 217 0.82 0.87 0.80
N ASN A 218 0.98 1.29 -0.45
CA ASN A 218 2.30 1.48 -1.04
C ASN A 218 2.87 2.86 -0.69
N CYS A 219 4.10 3.13 -1.09
CA CYS A 219 4.75 4.43 -0.81
C CYS A 219 4.08 5.62 -1.54
N ALA A 220 3.21 5.36 -2.51
CA ALA A 220 2.39 6.38 -3.16
C ALA A 220 1.07 6.67 -2.44
N GLY A 221 0.77 5.97 -1.35
CA GLY A 221 -0.46 6.13 -0.58
C GLY A 221 -1.69 5.43 -1.20
N VAL A 222 -1.50 4.54 -2.18
CA VAL A 222 -2.60 3.69 -2.69
C VAL A 222 -2.90 2.61 -1.65
N GLN A 223 -4.15 2.51 -1.23
CA GLN A 223 -4.56 1.72 -0.07
C GLN A 223 -5.44 0.53 -0.44
N VAL A 224 -5.29 -0.55 0.33
CA VAL A 224 -6.15 -1.73 0.31
C VAL A 224 -6.40 -2.18 1.75
N LEU A 225 -7.55 -2.83 1.98
CA LEU A 225 -7.92 -3.35 3.28
C LEU A 225 -7.42 -4.78 3.45
N LEU A 226 -6.87 -5.09 4.62
CA LEU A 226 -6.70 -6.43 5.13
C LEU A 226 -7.87 -6.75 6.06
N ARG A 227 -8.71 -7.70 5.71
CA ARG A 227 -9.83 -8.16 6.53
C ARG A 227 -9.42 -9.34 7.38
N THR A 228 -9.57 -9.24 8.70
CA THR A 228 -9.28 -10.33 9.63
C THR A 228 -10.48 -10.61 10.53
N SER A 229 -10.82 -11.88 10.67
CA SER A 229 -11.86 -12.36 11.59
C SER A 229 -11.40 -12.24 13.05
N GLY A 230 -12.30 -11.83 13.96
CA GLY A 230 -12.03 -11.86 15.39
C GLY A 230 -11.88 -13.29 15.97
N PHE A 231 -12.21 -14.31 15.17
CA PHE A 231 -12.01 -15.73 15.52
C PHE A 231 -10.67 -16.29 14.99
N ALA A 232 -9.91 -15.51 14.20
CA ALA A 232 -8.62 -15.97 13.72
C ALA A 232 -7.66 -16.20 14.90
N ASP A 233 -6.90 -17.28 14.85
CA ASP A 233 -5.94 -17.66 15.90
C ASP A 233 -4.80 -16.63 16.06
N PHE A 234 -4.55 -15.84 15.03
CA PHE A 234 -3.61 -14.71 15.01
C PHE A 234 -4.26 -13.34 15.27
N ALA A 235 -5.55 -13.26 15.56
CA ALA A 235 -6.30 -12.00 15.70
C ALA A 235 -5.67 -11.01 16.69
N ILE A 236 -5.07 -11.49 17.80
CA ILE A 236 -4.41 -10.67 18.83
C ILE A 236 -2.97 -10.30 18.48
N GLN A 237 -2.39 -10.89 17.44
CA GLN A 237 -1.03 -10.56 17.01
C GLN A 237 -1.00 -9.15 16.43
N LYS A 238 0.18 -8.54 16.46
CA LYS A 238 0.38 -7.17 15.98
C LYS A 238 0.74 -7.15 14.52
N THR A 239 0.19 -6.19 13.79
CA THR A 239 0.61 -5.88 12.42
C THR A 239 2.06 -5.37 12.42
N PRO A 240 2.87 -5.72 11.41
CA PRO A 240 4.25 -5.26 11.32
C PRO A 240 4.37 -3.74 11.22
N THR A 241 5.52 -3.24 11.69
CA THR A 241 5.85 -1.81 11.63
C THR A 241 6.68 -1.43 10.41
N GLY A 242 7.14 -2.38 9.62
CA GLY A 242 8.00 -2.16 8.45
C GLY A 242 7.25 -2.16 7.11
N LYS A 243 8.02 -2.22 6.03
CA LYS A 243 7.57 -2.38 4.64
C LYS A 243 8.04 -3.72 4.07
N GLY A 244 7.28 -4.31 3.16
CA GLY A 244 7.66 -5.55 2.50
C GLY A 244 6.58 -6.06 1.59
N SER A 245 6.15 -7.30 1.77
CA SER A 245 5.12 -7.95 0.96
C SER A 245 4.00 -8.54 1.83
N ILE A 246 2.86 -8.71 1.22
CA ILE A 246 1.71 -9.39 1.80
C ILE A 246 1.10 -10.35 0.77
N THR A 247 0.90 -11.59 1.18
CA THR A 247 0.26 -12.64 0.38
C THR A 247 -1.12 -12.94 0.95
N GLY A 248 -2.08 -13.25 0.12
CA GLY A 248 -3.41 -13.62 0.58
C GLY A 248 -4.38 -13.85 -0.57
N VAL A 249 -5.59 -14.23 -0.23
CA VAL A 249 -6.70 -14.34 -1.18
C VAL A 249 -7.39 -13.00 -1.28
N LEU A 250 -7.54 -12.49 -2.50
CA LEU A 250 -8.26 -11.24 -2.73
C LEU A 250 -9.76 -11.48 -2.69
N GLY A 251 -10.46 -10.75 -1.85
CA GLY A 251 -11.91 -10.67 -1.82
C GLY A 251 -12.43 -9.32 -2.30
N ILE A 252 -13.74 -9.20 -2.40
CA ILE A 252 -14.45 -7.96 -2.72
C ILE A 252 -15.67 -7.81 -1.82
N PHE A 253 -15.95 -6.59 -1.37
CA PHE A 253 -17.18 -6.22 -0.68
C PHE A 253 -17.76 -4.95 -1.32
N GLY A 254 -18.78 -5.12 -2.12
CA GLY A 254 -19.35 -4.08 -2.96
C GLY A 254 -18.36 -3.62 -4.04
N SER A 255 -17.73 -2.48 -3.85
CA SER A 255 -16.69 -1.95 -4.73
C SER A 255 -15.29 -1.95 -4.09
N THR A 256 -15.14 -2.47 -2.87
CA THR A 256 -13.91 -2.40 -2.11
C THR A 256 -13.20 -3.74 -2.11
N TYR A 257 -11.96 -3.76 -2.59
CA TYR A 257 -11.11 -4.94 -2.47
C TYR A 257 -10.63 -5.12 -1.03
N GLN A 258 -10.63 -6.37 -0.59
CA GLN A 258 -10.16 -6.79 0.74
C GLN A 258 -9.26 -8.01 0.58
N LEU A 259 -8.08 -7.97 1.17
CA LEU A 259 -7.19 -9.12 1.20
C LEU A 259 -7.46 -9.94 2.46
N TYR A 260 -7.35 -11.26 2.35
CA TYR A 260 -7.47 -12.22 3.46
C TYR A 260 -6.21 -13.06 3.52
N ILE A 261 -5.44 -12.97 4.61
CA ILE A 261 -4.26 -13.81 4.85
C ILE A 261 -4.66 -15.14 5.46
N ARG A 262 -3.88 -16.18 5.19
CA ARG A 262 -4.07 -17.52 5.77
C ARG A 262 -3.60 -17.58 7.21
N ASP A 263 -2.45 -16.97 7.45
CA ASP A 263 -1.85 -16.74 8.77
C ASP A 263 -0.81 -15.60 8.66
N THR A 264 -0.10 -15.29 9.75
CA THR A 264 0.87 -14.19 9.76
C THR A 264 2.15 -14.45 8.97
N SER A 265 2.43 -15.68 8.55
CA SER A 265 3.55 -15.98 7.64
C SER A 265 3.32 -15.44 6.21
N ASP A 266 2.08 -15.11 5.88
CA ASP A 266 1.73 -14.42 4.64
C ASP A 266 2.17 -12.95 4.61
N VAL A 267 2.70 -12.40 5.74
CA VAL A 267 3.10 -11.00 5.86
C VAL A 267 4.58 -10.90 6.17
N ASP A 268 5.37 -10.49 5.21
CA ASP A 268 6.80 -10.20 5.36
C ASP A 268 7.04 -8.70 5.14
N MET A 269 7.00 -7.93 6.23
CA MET A 269 7.19 -6.48 6.25
C MET A 269 8.29 -6.11 7.25
N SER A 270 9.48 -6.68 7.09
CA SER A 270 10.65 -6.47 7.96
C SER A 270 11.55 -5.31 7.50
N GLY A 271 11.35 -4.81 6.28
CA GLY A 271 12.13 -3.71 5.71
C GLY A 271 11.78 -2.34 6.31
N PRO A 272 12.61 -1.32 6.04
CA PRO A 272 12.33 0.05 6.49
C PRO A 272 11.04 0.58 5.84
N ARG A 273 10.28 1.39 6.59
CA ARG A 273 9.07 2.06 6.09
C ARG A 273 9.38 2.98 4.91
N CYS A 274 8.34 3.28 4.14
CA CYS A 274 8.42 4.31 3.10
C CYS A 274 8.98 5.61 3.67
N GLY A 275 10.00 6.16 3.03
CA GLY A 275 10.68 7.39 3.44
C GLY A 275 11.59 7.27 4.67
N ALA A 276 11.64 6.12 5.35
CA ALA A 276 12.68 5.84 6.32
C ALA A 276 13.95 5.41 5.59
N GLY A 277 15.08 6.07 5.88
CA GLY A 277 16.35 5.72 5.27
C GLY A 277 16.84 4.33 5.67
N THR A 278 17.48 3.65 4.74
CA THR A 278 18.22 2.40 5.00
C THR A 278 19.63 2.67 5.52
N GLY A 279 20.10 3.93 5.41
CA GLY A 279 21.48 4.33 5.65
C GLY A 279 22.40 4.11 4.45
N ASN A 280 21.89 3.53 3.37
CA ASN A 280 22.65 3.19 2.15
C ASN A 280 22.28 4.09 0.96
N GLU A 281 21.49 5.15 1.19
CA GLU A 281 21.01 6.02 0.10
C GLU A 281 22.15 6.65 -0.68
N VAL A 282 22.11 6.48 -1.99
CA VAL A 282 23.02 7.10 -2.92
C VAL A 282 22.51 8.49 -3.29
N LEU A 283 23.39 9.49 -3.18
CA LEU A 283 23.07 10.85 -3.58
C LEU A 283 22.87 10.95 -5.09
N MET A 284 21.74 11.53 -5.51
CA MET A 284 21.45 11.88 -6.90
C MET A 284 21.48 13.40 -7.09
N ASN A 285 21.93 13.86 -8.24
CA ASN A 285 21.74 15.25 -8.65
C ASN A 285 20.26 15.49 -8.99
N ILE A 286 19.77 16.70 -8.76
CA ILE A 286 18.38 17.05 -9.09
C ILE A 286 18.11 16.93 -10.59
N SER A 287 19.09 17.22 -11.46
CA SER A 287 18.97 17.01 -12.91
C SER A 287 18.70 15.54 -13.27
N ASP A 288 19.33 14.59 -12.55
CA ASP A 288 19.17 13.17 -12.81
C ASP A 288 17.78 12.69 -12.34
N VAL A 289 17.28 13.24 -11.21
CA VAL A 289 15.90 13.01 -10.75
C VAL A 289 14.90 13.49 -11.81
N ARG A 290 15.07 14.70 -12.34
CA ARG A 290 14.20 15.25 -13.39
C ARG A 290 14.22 14.40 -14.67
N ALA A 291 15.37 13.83 -15.02
CA ALA A 291 15.52 12.96 -16.19
C ALA A 291 14.79 11.60 -16.05
N LEU A 292 14.44 11.18 -14.84
CA LEU A 292 13.64 9.97 -14.62
C LEU A 292 12.16 10.15 -14.98
N PHE A 293 11.68 11.40 -15.14
CA PHE A 293 10.26 11.66 -15.44
C PHE A 293 9.95 11.41 -16.91
N PRO A 294 9.11 10.42 -17.27
CA PRO A 294 8.82 10.05 -18.65
C PRO A 294 7.65 10.86 -19.27
N GLY A 295 7.15 11.90 -18.57
CA GLY A 295 5.96 12.66 -18.98
C GLY A 295 4.64 12.14 -18.37
N SER A 296 4.73 11.17 -17.48
CA SER A 296 3.60 10.64 -16.68
C SER A 296 4.11 10.21 -15.31
N THR A 297 3.21 10.06 -14.34
CA THR A 297 3.56 9.63 -12.97
C THR A 297 4.45 8.40 -12.99
N THR A 298 5.55 8.46 -12.27
CA THR A 298 6.51 7.38 -12.04
C THR A 298 6.99 7.41 -10.59
N TYR A 299 7.92 6.52 -10.23
CA TYR A 299 8.45 6.44 -8.87
C TYR A 299 9.97 6.52 -8.89
N MET A 300 10.50 7.13 -7.84
CA MET A 300 11.94 7.16 -7.61
C MET A 300 12.48 5.75 -7.36
N PRO A 301 13.70 5.43 -7.83
CA PRO A 301 14.35 4.18 -7.45
C PRO A 301 14.57 4.08 -5.93
N SER A 302 14.65 2.85 -5.42
CA SER A 302 15.02 2.59 -4.03
C SER A 302 16.43 3.11 -3.71
N ASP A 303 16.70 3.36 -2.43
CA ASP A 303 17.99 3.81 -1.89
C ASP A 303 18.53 5.09 -2.58
N ARG A 304 17.67 6.11 -2.70
CA ARG A 304 18.03 7.42 -3.29
C ARG A 304 17.75 8.56 -2.33
N LYS A 305 18.66 9.54 -2.35
CA LYS A 305 18.51 10.83 -1.68
C LYS A 305 18.98 11.96 -2.58
N ILE A 306 18.48 13.15 -2.35
CA ILE A 306 18.88 14.39 -2.99
C ILE A 306 19.38 15.39 -1.96
N GLN A 307 20.19 16.33 -2.38
CA GLN A 307 20.72 17.39 -1.53
C GLN A 307 20.67 18.72 -2.28
N GLY A 308 20.27 19.78 -1.60
CA GLY A 308 20.22 21.11 -2.22
C GLY A 308 20.02 22.20 -1.19
N ILE A 309 19.86 23.43 -1.67
CA ILE A 309 19.53 24.61 -0.88
C ILE A 309 18.06 24.93 -1.08
N VAL A 310 17.35 25.19 0.00
CA VAL A 310 15.96 25.66 -0.01
C VAL A 310 15.95 27.08 -0.54
N ILE A 311 15.35 27.29 -1.71
CA ILE A 311 15.23 28.59 -2.36
C ILE A 311 13.86 29.26 -2.16
N SER A 312 12.87 28.54 -1.63
CA SER A 312 11.56 29.08 -1.24
C SER A 312 11.58 29.65 0.17
N ASP A 313 10.71 30.63 0.42
CA ASP A 313 10.57 31.26 1.75
C ASP A 313 9.18 30.92 2.34
N ARG A 314 9.15 30.04 3.35
CA ARG A 314 7.90 29.66 4.04
C ARG A 314 7.27 30.84 4.81
N ILE A 315 8.08 31.80 5.27
CA ILE A 315 7.61 32.98 6.01
C ILE A 315 6.87 33.95 5.08
N GLY A 316 7.28 34.02 3.81
CA GLY A 316 6.60 34.79 2.78
C GLY A 316 5.18 34.32 2.49
N ASN A 317 4.85 33.06 2.86
CA ASN A 317 3.52 32.42 2.74
C ASN A 317 2.93 32.48 1.31
N ASN A 318 3.81 32.47 0.30
CA ASN A 318 3.41 32.46 -1.11
C ASN A 318 3.23 31.04 -1.67
N LEU A 319 3.59 30.01 -0.89
CA LEU A 319 3.55 28.60 -1.27
C LEU A 319 2.76 27.77 -0.25
N ASN A 320 2.32 26.59 -0.65
CA ASN A 320 1.75 25.62 0.28
C ASN A 320 2.81 25.20 1.33
N ASN A 321 2.42 25.11 2.59
CA ASN A 321 3.32 24.84 3.72
C ASN A 321 3.93 23.42 3.75
N ARG A 322 3.51 22.53 2.86
CA ARG A 322 4.12 21.21 2.65
C ARG A 322 5.13 21.20 1.49
N ASN A 323 5.16 22.26 0.68
CA ASN A 323 6.03 22.35 -0.49
C ASN A 323 7.24 23.24 -0.20
N LEU A 324 8.41 22.81 -0.67
CA LEU A 324 9.56 23.66 -0.80
C LEU A 324 10.23 23.49 -2.17
N TYR A 325 10.92 24.53 -2.63
CA TYR A 325 11.76 24.43 -3.81
C TYR A 325 13.19 24.19 -3.36
N LEU A 326 13.74 23.07 -3.83
CA LEU A 326 15.12 22.66 -3.58
C LEU A 326 15.94 22.81 -4.85
N GLN A 327 17.08 23.49 -4.76
CA GLN A 327 17.98 23.69 -5.89
C GLN A 327 19.40 23.25 -5.52
N ASP A 328 20.04 22.51 -6.42
CA ASP A 328 21.47 22.17 -6.37
C ASP A 328 22.24 22.89 -7.49
N GLY A 329 23.48 22.49 -7.75
CA GLY A 329 24.30 23.04 -8.85
C GLY A 329 23.84 22.62 -10.24
N THR A 330 22.89 21.71 -10.37
CA THR A 330 22.45 21.09 -11.63
C THR A 330 21.05 21.53 -12.06
N ALA A 331 20.10 21.58 -11.13
CA ALA A 331 18.68 21.89 -11.39
C ALA A 331 17.93 22.28 -10.12
N GLY A 332 16.62 22.52 -10.26
CA GLY A 332 15.68 22.68 -9.16
C GLY A 332 14.53 21.70 -9.27
N ILE A 333 13.89 21.41 -8.12
CA ILE A 333 12.71 20.56 -8.04
C ILE A 333 11.83 20.96 -6.83
N VAL A 334 10.53 20.72 -6.93
CA VAL A 334 9.63 20.83 -5.77
C VAL A 334 9.70 19.53 -4.97
N VAL A 335 9.89 19.68 -3.66
CA VAL A 335 9.71 18.60 -2.68
C VAL A 335 8.41 18.86 -1.93
N ARG A 336 7.46 17.93 -2.06
CA ARG A 336 6.19 17.96 -1.33
C ARG A 336 6.20 16.92 -0.21
N PHE A 337 6.23 17.41 1.03
CA PHE A 337 6.23 16.57 2.21
C PHE A 337 4.82 16.06 2.58
N ASP A 338 4.79 14.96 3.32
CA ASP A 338 3.58 14.39 3.95
C ASP A 338 3.03 15.28 5.08
N ALA A 339 3.87 16.14 5.65
CA ALA A 339 3.54 17.08 6.73
C ALA A 339 4.09 18.50 6.45
N THR A 340 3.66 19.47 7.25
CA THR A 340 4.18 20.85 7.21
C THR A 340 5.64 20.86 7.67
N HIS A 341 6.54 21.39 6.83
CA HIS A 341 7.97 21.48 7.12
C HIS A 341 8.34 22.79 7.85
N SER A 342 9.52 22.78 8.47
CA SER A 342 10.11 23.93 9.17
C SER A 342 11.41 24.46 8.56
N PHE A 343 11.79 24.00 7.37
CA PHE A 343 13.01 24.45 6.69
C PHE A 343 12.85 25.89 6.19
N ASP A 344 13.88 26.70 6.41
CA ASP A 344 13.91 28.11 6.05
C ASP A 344 14.67 28.35 4.73
N LEU A 345 14.44 29.50 4.11
CA LEU A 345 15.19 29.98 2.97
C LEU A 345 16.70 29.97 3.30
N GLY A 346 17.50 29.33 2.46
CA GLY A 346 18.94 29.19 2.65
C GLY A 346 19.36 27.99 3.51
N ASP A 347 18.43 27.17 3.99
CA ASP A 347 18.80 25.89 4.57
C ASP A 347 19.32 24.94 3.48
N LYS A 348 20.47 24.33 3.72
CA LYS A 348 20.94 23.18 2.94
C LYS A 348 20.39 21.93 3.59
N ILE A 349 19.65 21.14 2.84
CA ILE A 349 19.02 19.93 3.33
C ILE A 349 19.38 18.72 2.48
N GLU A 350 19.35 17.55 3.10
CA GLU A 350 19.37 16.25 2.46
C GLU A 350 18.00 15.64 2.63
N VAL A 351 17.46 15.02 1.59
CA VAL A 351 16.10 14.47 1.56
C VAL A 351 16.13 13.08 0.96
N ILE A 352 15.64 12.09 1.69
CA ILE A 352 15.45 10.73 1.19
C ILE A 352 14.24 10.75 0.25
N VAL A 353 14.47 10.29 -0.97
CA VAL A 353 13.46 10.25 -2.04
C VAL A 353 13.22 8.83 -2.57
N SER A 354 13.63 7.82 -1.82
CA SER A 354 13.48 6.40 -2.18
C SER A 354 12.01 6.05 -2.33
N ASP A 355 11.66 5.43 -3.46
CA ASP A 355 10.32 4.88 -3.75
C ASP A 355 9.17 5.91 -3.74
N VAL A 356 9.46 7.22 -3.62
CA VAL A 356 8.43 8.26 -3.64
C VAL A 356 7.95 8.55 -5.06
N GLU A 357 6.75 9.10 -5.16
CA GLU A 357 6.15 9.48 -6.43
C GLU A 357 6.88 10.67 -7.06
N LEU A 358 7.18 10.57 -8.36
CA LEU A 358 7.65 11.65 -9.22
C LEU A 358 6.57 11.95 -10.26
N SER A 359 5.89 13.08 -10.12
CA SER A 359 4.76 13.46 -10.96
C SER A 359 4.65 14.97 -11.13
N GLU A 360 3.87 15.42 -12.10
CA GLU A 360 3.52 16.82 -12.28
C GLU A 360 2.21 17.17 -11.59
N PHE A 361 2.20 18.28 -10.88
CA PHE A 361 0.97 18.94 -10.46
C PHE A 361 0.79 20.23 -11.26
N ASN A 362 -0.20 20.27 -12.14
CA ASN A 362 -0.42 21.40 -13.05
C ASN A 362 0.83 21.78 -13.87
N LYS A 363 1.55 20.78 -14.38
CA LYS A 363 2.81 20.84 -15.13
C LYS A 363 4.07 21.13 -14.31
N LEU A 364 3.98 21.39 -13.03
CA LEU A 364 5.12 21.58 -12.14
C LEU A 364 5.62 20.23 -11.64
N LEU A 365 6.85 19.85 -11.99
CA LEU A 365 7.44 18.57 -11.57
C LEU A 365 7.77 18.57 -10.08
N GLN A 366 7.32 17.51 -9.38
CA GLN A 366 7.47 17.35 -7.93
C GLN A 366 7.88 15.94 -7.56
N VAL A 367 8.67 15.80 -6.50
CA VAL A 367 8.72 14.56 -5.70
C VAL A 367 7.66 14.67 -4.62
N ASN A 368 6.69 13.74 -4.64
CA ASN A 368 5.48 13.80 -3.80
C ASN A 368 5.52 12.77 -2.67
N ASN A 369 4.71 13.02 -1.63
CA ASN A 369 4.57 12.14 -0.46
C ASN A 369 5.90 11.82 0.23
N VAL A 370 6.83 12.80 0.24
CA VAL A 370 8.12 12.67 0.89
C VAL A 370 7.93 12.69 2.40
N ALA A 371 8.41 11.66 3.10
CA ALA A 371 8.38 11.65 4.56
C ALA A 371 9.22 12.79 5.13
N LEU A 372 8.63 13.68 5.91
CA LEU A 372 9.35 14.79 6.52
C LEU A 372 10.47 14.28 7.45
N ALA A 373 10.28 13.14 8.09
CA ALA A 373 11.30 12.47 8.92
C ALA A 373 12.55 12.03 8.13
N GLY A 374 12.43 11.84 6.80
CA GLY A 374 13.54 11.53 5.91
C GLY A 374 14.34 12.75 5.43
N ALA A 375 14.02 13.94 5.91
CA ALA A 375 14.71 15.17 5.56
C ALA A 375 15.57 15.69 6.72
N THR A 376 16.83 15.96 6.44
CA THR A 376 17.80 16.42 7.43
C THR A 376 18.41 17.75 7.04
N LYS A 377 18.43 18.72 7.95
CA LYS A 377 19.12 19.99 7.78
C LYS A 377 20.61 19.79 7.98
N ILE A 378 21.42 20.18 7.00
CA ILE A 378 22.87 20.11 7.03
C ILE A 378 23.47 21.42 7.53
N SER A 379 23.00 22.55 6.99
CA SER A 379 23.48 23.90 7.37
C SER A 379 22.41 24.95 7.03
N SER A 380 22.59 26.15 7.54
CA SER A 380 21.73 27.32 7.28
C SER A 380 22.57 28.49 6.73
N GLY A 381 21.87 29.49 6.19
CA GLY A 381 22.51 30.72 5.66
C GLY A 381 23.24 30.51 4.32
N ASN A 382 22.94 29.45 3.62
CA ASN A 382 23.48 29.22 2.28
C ASN A 382 22.74 30.08 1.25
N SER A 383 23.43 30.48 0.18
CA SER A 383 22.87 31.25 -0.91
C SER A 383 23.07 30.56 -2.24
N ILE A 384 22.11 30.74 -3.14
CA ILE A 384 22.22 30.38 -4.55
C ILE A 384 22.26 31.69 -5.33
N THR A 385 23.25 31.83 -6.21
CA THR A 385 23.30 32.94 -7.16
C THR A 385 22.19 32.78 -8.19
N PRO A 386 21.23 33.72 -8.27
CA PRO A 386 20.19 33.67 -9.28
C PRO A 386 20.78 33.70 -10.70
N ARG A 387 20.17 32.94 -11.60
CA ARG A 387 20.47 33.04 -13.03
C ARG A 387 19.98 34.39 -13.53
N ILE A 388 20.88 35.24 -14.04
CA ILE A 388 20.51 36.47 -14.71
C ILE A 388 20.01 36.11 -16.10
N ALA A 389 18.79 36.50 -16.45
CA ALA A 389 18.18 36.16 -17.73
C ALA A 389 17.12 37.18 -18.14
N THR A 390 16.90 37.31 -19.44
CA THR A 390 15.74 38.00 -20.02
C THR A 390 14.51 37.07 -20.01
N ILE A 391 13.32 37.67 -20.10
CA ILE A 391 12.06 36.91 -20.19
C ILE A 391 12.02 36.03 -21.45
N ALA A 392 12.59 36.48 -22.56
CA ALA A 392 12.69 35.67 -23.77
C ALA A 392 13.54 34.39 -23.55
N GLU A 393 14.70 34.52 -22.88
CA GLU A 393 15.56 33.40 -22.53
C GLU A 393 14.86 32.44 -21.57
N ILE A 394 14.15 32.96 -20.57
CA ILE A 394 13.34 32.17 -19.63
C ILE A 394 12.27 31.38 -20.39
N ASN A 395 11.51 32.02 -21.27
CA ASN A 395 10.47 31.37 -22.04
C ASN A 395 10.99 30.24 -22.94
N THR A 396 12.19 30.44 -23.50
CA THR A 396 12.87 29.45 -24.36
C THR A 396 13.36 28.25 -23.56
N ASN A 397 13.93 28.49 -22.38
CA ASN A 397 14.60 27.47 -21.58
C ASN A 397 13.75 27.00 -20.36
N PHE A 398 12.45 27.32 -20.31
CA PHE A 398 11.64 27.20 -19.13
C PHE A 398 11.70 25.80 -18.50
N ASN A 399 11.51 24.74 -19.29
CA ASN A 399 11.49 23.37 -18.79
C ASN A 399 12.82 22.94 -18.15
N ALA A 400 13.96 23.47 -18.67
CA ALA A 400 15.27 23.19 -18.10
C ALA A 400 15.56 24.01 -16.82
N TRP A 401 14.92 25.16 -16.69
CA TRP A 401 15.15 26.11 -15.58
C TRP A 401 14.01 26.13 -14.55
N GLU A 402 12.94 25.41 -14.79
CA GLU A 402 11.83 25.28 -13.86
C GLU A 402 12.33 24.90 -12.46
N SER A 403 11.68 25.44 -11.44
CA SER A 403 12.05 25.27 -10.03
C SER A 403 13.42 25.85 -9.64
N THR A 404 14.02 26.71 -10.47
CA THR A 404 15.28 27.42 -10.14
C THR A 404 15.07 28.91 -9.93
N LEU A 405 16.07 29.54 -9.32
CA LEU A 405 16.07 30.97 -9.01
C LEU A 405 16.60 31.78 -10.19
N VAL A 406 15.83 32.78 -10.65
CA VAL A 406 16.17 33.71 -11.71
C VAL A 406 16.17 35.15 -11.20
N LYS A 407 16.95 36.02 -11.90
CA LYS A 407 16.95 37.46 -11.70
C LYS A 407 16.73 38.16 -13.03
N ILE A 408 15.69 38.99 -13.10
CA ILE A 408 15.31 39.72 -14.32
C ILE A 408 15.44 41.21 -14.02
N SER A 409 16.15 41.95 -14.89
CA SER A 409 16.36 43.38 -14.73
C SER A 409 15.40 44.18 -15.59
N ASN A 410 15.12 45.42 -15.18
CA ASN A 410 14.34 46.41 -15.93
C ASN A 410 12.91 45.88 -16.27
N VAL A 411 12.23 45.25 -15.30
CA VAL A 411 10.91 44.63 -15.47
C VAL A 411 9.81 45.62 -15.09
N SER A 412 8.91 45.87 -16.01
CA SER A 412 7.61 46.51 -15.70
C SER A 412 6.61 45.47 -15.23
N ILE A 413 5.83 45.79 -14.22
CA ILE A 413 4.78 44.95 -13.63
C ILE A 413 3.42 45.62 -13.88
N THR A 414 2.50 44.92 -14.54
CA THR A 414 1.17 45.45 -14.89
C THR A 414 0.06 44.45 -14.56
N GLY A 415 -1.20 44.91 -14.65
CA GLY A 415 -2.36 44.01 -14.48
C GLY A 415 -3.03 44.07 -13.10
N GLY A 416 -2.67 45.07 -12.25
CA GLY A 416 -3.34 45.28 -10.96
C GLY A 416 -2.63 46.32 -10.10
N ALA A 417 -3.34 46.84 -9.10
CA ALA A 417 -2.82 47.87 -8.19
C ALA A 417 -1.89 47.30 -7.09
N THR A 418 -2.05 46.01 -6.77
CA THR A 418 -1.22 45.31 -5.79
C THR A 418 -0.61 44.07 -6.41
N LEU A 419 0.33 43.41 -5.73
CA LEU A 419 0.99 42.19 -6.20
C LEU A 419 0.07 40.95 -6.17
N SER A 420 -1.04 40.97 -5.41
CA SER A 420 -1.92 39.80 -5.23
C SER A 420 -2.54 39.33 -6.54
N GLY A 421 -2.48 38.01 -6.79
CA GLY A 421 -2.96 37.34 -8.01
C GLY A 421 -1.94 37.39 -9.15
N SER A 422 -2.40 37.17 -10.37
CA SER A 422 -1.57 37.18 -11.57
C SER A 422 -1.28 38.59 -12.03
N ARG A 423 -0.01 38.88 -12.33
CA ARG A 423 0.49 40.13 -12.91
C ARG A 423 1.30 39.80 -14.15
N THR A 424 1.40 40.72 -15.06
CA THR A 424 2.24 40.56 -16.26
C THR A 424 3.57 41.24 -16.04
N LEU A 425 4.65 40.48 -16.14
CA LEU A 425 6.02 40.98 -16.21
C LEU A 425 6.41 41.23 -17.66
N ASN A 426 7.09 42.34 -17.93
CA ASN A 426 7.65 42.68 -19.26
C ASN A 426 8.97 43.41 -19.10
N ASP A 427 10.05 42.86 -19.68
CA ASP A 427 11.39 43.45 -19.70
C ASP A 427 11.77 44.02 -21.09
N GLY A 428 10.80 44.07 -22.01
CA GLY A 428 11.03 44.49 -23.40
C GLY A 428 11.43 43.36 -24.35
N THR A 429 11.82 42.18 -23.85
CA THR A 429 12.15 40.99 -24.65
C THR A 429 11.00 39.98 -24.74
N GLY A 430 10.08 40.01 -23.78
CA GLY A 430 8.95 39.13 -23.72
C GLY A 430 8.07 39.40 -22.51
N THR A 431 7.04 38.53 -22.29
CA THR A 431 6.18 38.60 -21.14
C THR A 431 6.11 37.22 -20.44
N ILE A 432 5.93 37.27 -19.12
CA ILE A 432 5.68 36.07 -18.28
C ILE A 432 4.75 36.50 -17.13
N ILE A 433 4.05 35.55 -16.54
CA ILE A 433 3.18 35.82 -15.38
C ILE A 433 4.02 35.89 -14.09
N LEU A 434 3.74 36.86 -13.25
CA LEU A 434 4.10 36.88 -11.84
C LEU A 434 2.88 36.45 -11.04
N PHE A 435 2.97 35.35 -10.30
CA PHE A 435 1.87 34.92 -9.42
C PHE A 435 2.23 35.18 -7.96
N THR A 436 1.29 35.81 -7.25
CA THR A 436 1.38 36.03 -5.80
C THR A 436 0.08 35.59 -5.14
N SER A 437 0.15 34.60 -4.25
CA SER A 437 -0.97 34.14 -3.45
C SER A 437 -1.58 35.30 -2.63
N SER A 438 -2.89 35.34 -2.50
CA SER A 438 -3.54 36.28 -1.58
C SER A 438 -3.14 36.09 -0.11
N ALA A 439 -2.65 34.93 0.25
CA ALA A 439 -2.12 34.58 1.57
C ALA A 439 -0.68 35.07 1.80
N ALA A 440 0.05 35.47 0.74
CA ALA A 440 1.41 35.94 0.88
C ALA A 440 1.49 37.22 1.73
N THR A 441 2.46 37.28 2.63
CA THR A 441 2.63 38.40 3.57
C THR A 441 2.84 39.76 2.88
N PHE A 442 3.24 39.74 1.62
CA PHE A 442 3.52 40.87 0.76
C PHE A 442 2.45 41.09 -0.36
N SER A 443 1.39 40.30 -0.37
CA SER A 443 0.35 40.35 -1.42
C SER A 443 -0.30 41.75 -1.59
N GLY A 444 -0.43 42.48 -0.49
CA GLY A 444 -1.00 43.86 -0.46
C GLY A 444 -0.03 44.98 -0.89
N MET A 445 1.26 44.66 -1.19
CA MET A 445 2.19 45.69 -1.67
C MET A 445 1.72 46.27 -3.01
N ALA A 446 1.85 47.56 -3.15
CA ALA A 446 1.53 48.25 -4.39
C ALA A 446 2.46 47.77 -5.53
N THR A 447 1.87 47.55 -6.70
CA THR A 447 2.64 47.27 -7.90
C THR A 447 3.57 48.46 -8.22
N PRO A 448 4.89 48.27 -8.40
CA PRO A 448 5.81 49.34 -8.74
C PRO A 448 5.40 50.05 -10.01
N ALA A 449 5.44 51.40 -9.98
CA ALA A 449 5.09 52.28 -11.11
C ALA A 449 6.23 52.39 -12.11
N THR A 450 7.46 52.09 -11.72
CA THR A 450 8.68 52.12 -12.56
C THR A 450 9.26 50.70 -12.68
N PRO A 451 10.03 50.46 -13.76
CA PRO A 451 10.69 49.16 -13.89
C PRO A 451 11.65 48.88 -12.72
N VAL A 452 11.67 47.63 -12.31
CA VAL A 452 12.42 47.13 -11.16
C VAL A 452 13.35 45.97 -11.58
N THR A 453 14.21 45.56 -10.68
CA THR A 453 14.91 44.27 -10.77
C THR A 453 14.15 43.28 -9.91
N LEU A 454 13.83 42.12 -10.47
CA LEU A 454 13.03 41.10 -9.81
C LEU A 454 13.83 39.80 -9.69
N THR A 455 13.87 39.22 -8.49
CA THR A 455 14.35 37.85 -8.24
C THR A 455 13.14 36.95 -7.95
N GLY A 456 13.10 35.74 -8.49
CA GLY A 456 12.00 34.83 -8.26
C GLY A 456 12.28 33.40 -8.68
N ILE A 457 11.40 32.49 -8.32
CA ILE A 457 11.46 31.06 -8.67
C ILE A 457 10.58 30.86 -9.90
N LEU A 458 11.09 30.13 -10.89
CA LEU A 458 10.29 29.70 -12.04
C LEU A 458 9.37 28.55 -11.61
N THR A 459 8.08 28.71 -11.85
CA THR A 459 7.06 27.73 -11.49
C THR A 459 6.02 27.59 -12.60
N ASP A 460 5.27 26.49 -12.62
CA ASP A 460 4.21 26.24 -13.59
C ASP A 460 2.91 25.92 -12.87
N TYR A 461 1.82 26.52 -13.30
CA TYR A 461 0.47 26.16 -12.89
C TYR A 461 -0.43 26.13 -14.12
N ASN A 462 -0.10 25.22 -15.08
CA ASN A 462 -0.58 25.19 -16.45
C ASN A 462 -0.28 26.48 -17.25
N VAL A 463 0.44 27.39 -16.64
CA VAL A 463 0.96 28.66 -17.20
C VAL A 463 2.34 28.90 -16.59
N LYS A 464 3.31 29.25 -17.42
CA LYS A 464 4.66 29.60 -16.97
C LYS A 464 4.61 30.85 -16.10
N GLU A 465 5.15 30.76 -14.89
CA GLU A 465 5.07 31.81 -13.89
C GLU A 465 6.43 32.05 -13.21
N VAL A 466 6.55 33.25 -12.64
CA VAL A 466 7.56 33.59 -11.65
C VAL A 466 6.87 33.78 -10.30
N ALA A 467 7.35 33.15 -9.25
CA ALA A 467 6.89 33.32 -7.89
C ALA A 467 7.92 34.07 -7.05
N LEU A 468 7.49 35.14 -6.37
CA LEU A 468 8.32 35.84 -5.37
C LEU A 468 8.41 35.00 -4.11
N ARG A 469 9.55 35.03 -3.44
CA ARG A 469 9.78 34.40 -2.14
C ARG A 469 9.27 35.30 -1.01
N ASN A 470 9.62 36.59 -1.09
CA ASN A 470 9.22 37.62 -0.14
C ASN A 470 9.33 39.02 -0.77
N ALA A 471 9.06 40.07 -0.01
CA ALA A 471 9.08 41.46 -0.49
C ALA A 471 10.44 41.95 -0.99
N SER A 472 11.55 41.39 -0.48
CA SER A 472 12.90 41.84 -0.87
C SER A 472 13.35 41.34 -2.27
N ASP A 473 12.53 40.50 -2.89
CA ASP A 473 12.76 40.03 -4.25
C ASP A 473 12.53 41.11 -5.33
N ILE A 474 11.88 42.21 -4.94
CA ILE A 474 11.68 43.41 -5.79
C ILE A 474 12.66 44.50 -5.34
N GLN A 475 13.53 44.96 -6.22
CA GLN A 475 14.58 45.94 -5.99
C GLN A 475 14.56 47.09 -7.01
#